data_5cc8439b290c4dee4cfbdfd438da0d37
#
_entry.id   5cc8439b290c4dee4cfbdfd438da0d37
#
_cell.length_a   1.000
_cell.length_b   1.000
_cell.length_c   1.000
_cell.angle_alpha   90.00
_cell.angle_beta   90.00
_cell.angle_gamma   90.00
#
_symmetry.space_group_name_H-M   'P 1'
#
loop_
_entity.id
_entity.type
_entity.pdbx_description
1 polymer ?
#
loop_
_entity_poly.entity_id
_entity_poly.type
_entity_poly.pdbx_seq_one_letter_code
_entity_poly.pdbx_strand_id
1 'polypeptide(L)'
;VYVNGQKIKGNTIQVKAGAPGKHTIQGYMLVRDLMGNVLRRDFKQDYMVIGGPKPENYISPDGMQQIPPFDGMATIAADLMNVLYAGFDNPITISIPNTSQSDVQATMTGGTLTARGGGHFIARPTTPGNPVTLRVSAKGRLVGEYKFRVRKLPDPAPYIAMGADRFKGGSFSKANLMAASGIHAAIDDGLLDIPFQVTSFQTVFFDNMGNAVPLSSNGSHFTAQQKEQFRHLSRNRRFYITNVVV
;
A
#
# COMPACT_ATOMS: atom_id res chain seq x y z
N VAL A 1 22.43 -15.42 -17.36
CA VAL A 1 22.00 -14.42 -18.35
C VAL A 1 23.19 -14.07 -19.23
N TYR A 2 22.95 -13.85 -20.50
CA TYR A 2 23.94 -13.38 -21.47
C TYR A 2 23.44 -12.08 -22.08
N VAL A 3 24.30 -11.06 -22.13
CA VAL A 3 23.99 -9.75 -22.72
C VAL A 3 25.11 -9.38 -23.68
N ASN A 4 24.77 -9.04 -24.89
CA ASN A 4 25.72 -8.71 -25.97
C ASN A 4 26.87 -9.75 -26.07
N GLY A 5 26.54 -11.04 -25.91
CA GLY A 5 27.47 -12.16 -25.96
C GLY A 5 28.28 -12.44 -24.69
N GLN A 6 28.21 -11.62 -23.66
CA GLN A 6 28.92 -11.82 -22.40
C GLN A 6 28.03 -12.42 -21.30
N LYS A 7 28.56 -13.39 -20.56
CA LYS A 7 27.88 -14.01 -19.43
C LYS A 7 27.90 -13.09 -18.20
N ILE A 8 26.72 -12.81 -17.64
CA ILE A 8 26.55 -11.94 -16.47
C ILE A 8 26.26 -12.79 -15.23
N LYS A 9 26.92 -12.47 -14.09
CA LYS A 9 26.61 -13.05 -12.79
C LYS A 9 25.44 -12.28 -12.16
N GLY A 10 24.38 -13.01 -11.76
CA GLY A 10 23.19 -12.42 -11.12
C GLY A 10 22.12 -12.01 -12.12
N ASN A 11 21.17 -11.20 -11.64
CA ASN A 11 19.98 -10.73 -12.36
C ASN A 11 19.99 -9.22 -12.66
N THR A 12 21.11 -8.53 -12.37
CA THR A 12 21.28 -7.09 -12.58
C THR A 12 22.31 -6.84 -13.65
N ILE A 13 21.98 -5.95 -14.60
CA ILE A 13 22.86 -5.53 -15.68
C ILE A 13 23.27 -4.09 -15.40
N GLN A 14 24.57 -3.84 -15.27
CA GLN A 14 25.11 -2.48 -15.27
C GLN A 14 25.46 -2.11 -16.71
N VAL A 15 24.83 -1.07 -17.21
CA VAL A 15 25.09 -0.53 -18.54
C VAL A 15 25.90 0.77 -18.37
N LYS A 16 27.08 0.84 -18.97
CA LYS A 16 27.77 2.13 -19.10
C LYS A 16 26.98 2.99 -20.08
N ALA A 17 26.63 4.20 -19.66
CA ALA A 17 26.04 5.17 -20.55
C ALA A 17 26.98 5.42 -21.76
N GLY A 18 26.47 5.17 -22.94
CA GLY A 18 27.15 5.49 -24.20
C GLY A 18 26.90 6.94 -24.61
N ALA A 19 27.13 7.26 -25.89
CA ALA A 19 26.77 8.54 -26.47
C ALA A 19 25.24 8.80 -26.33
N PRO A 20 24.80 10.06 -26.20
CA PRO A 20 23.38 10.40 -26.19
C PRO A 20 22.65 9.85 -27.42
N GLY A 21 21.45 9.29 -27.19
CA GLY A 21 20.65 8.72 -28.24
C GLY A 21 19.94 7.41 -27.82
N LYS A 22 19.22 6.82 -28.79
CA LYS A 22 18.55 5.56 -28.62
C LYS A 22 19.55 4.40 -28.70
N HIS A 23 19.56 3.55 -27.69
CA HIS A 23 20.38 2.35 -27.62
C HIS A 23 19.50 1.13 -27.36
N THR A 24 20.01 -0.04 -27.72
CA THR A 24 19.32 -1.31 -27.53
C THR A 24 20.21 -2.27 -26.74
N ILE A 25 19.67 -2.87 -25.69
CA ILE A 25 20.24 -4.05 -25.05
C ILE A 25 19.52 -5.28 -25.57
N GLN A 26 20.28 -6.29 -25.96
CA GLN A 26 19.74 -7.58 -26.35
C GLN A 26 20.53 -8.72 -25.70
N GLY A 27 19.86 -9.80 -25.47
CA GLY A 27 20.50 -10.96 -24.83
C GLY A 27 19.57 -12.15 -24.73
N TYR A 28 19.99 -13.13 -23.97
CA TYR A 28 19.16 -14.30 -23.69
C TYR A 28 19.39 -14.83 -22.27
N MET A 29 18.37 -15.48 -21.76
CA MET A 29 18.41 -16.24 -20.51
C MET A 29 18.32 -17.72 -20.82
N LEU A 30 19.11 -18.51 -20.09
CA LEU A 30 18.96 -19.95 -20.06
C LEU A 30 18.23 -20.31 -18.76
N VAL A 31 17.03 -20.85 -18.89
CA VAL A 31 16.18 -21.25 -17.77
C VAL A 31 16.03 -22.77 -17.80
N ARG A 32 16.15 -23.43 -16.66
CA ARG A 32 15.84 -24.86 -16.55
C ARG A 32 14.38 -25.05 -16.19
N ASP A 33 13.68 -25.90 -16.93
CA ASP A 33 12.34 -26.34 -16.58
C ASP A 33 12.37 -27.39 -15.45
N LEU A 34 11.19 -27.77 -14.98
CA LEU A 34 11.03 -28.80 -13.92
C LEU A 34 11.54 -30.17 -14.32
N MET A 35 11.75 -30.45 -15.62
CA MET A 35 12.29 -31.69 -16.14
C MET A 35 13.81 -31.60 -16.38
N GLY A 36 14.44 -30.47 -16.08
CA GLY A 36 15.88 -30.26 -16.25
C GLY A 36 16.32 -29.79 -17.63
N ASN A 37 15.40 -29.60 -18.58
CA ASN A 37 15.71 -29.11 -19.92
C ASN A 37 16.08 -27.63 -19.86
N VAL A 38 17.05 -27.24 -20.70
CA VAL A 38 17.49 -25.86 -20.77
C VAL A 38 16.72 -25.13 -21.88
N LEU A 39 15.90 -24.15 -21.50
CA LEU A 39 15.17 -23.32 -22.43
C LEU A 39 15.89 -21.99 -22.58
N ARG A 40 16.07 -21.56 -23.81
CA ARG A 40 16.59 -20.23 -24.14
C ARG A 40 15.43 -19.25 -24.31
N ARG A 41 15.52 -18.10 -23.65
CA ARG A 41 14.60 -16.97 -23.78
C ARG A 41 15.38 -15.73 -24.17
N ASP A 42 15.18 -15.26 -25.40
CA ASP A 42 15.79 -14.04 -25.90
C ASP A 42 15.01 -12.83 -25.40
N PHE A 43 15.71 -11.71 -25.15
CA PHE A 43 15.13 -10.42 -24.82
C PHE A 43 15.82 -9.30 -25.60
N LYS A 44 15.06 -8.24 -25.84
CA LYS A 44 15.54 -6.99 -26.46
C LYS A 44 14.83 -5.85 -25.77
N GLN A 45 15.62 -4.88 -25.27
CA GLN A 45 15.11 -3.70 -24.59
C GLN A 45 15.78 -2.45 -25.15
N ASP A 46 14.98 -1.49 -25.58
CA ASP A 46 15.46 -0.18 -25.98
C ASP A 46 15.53 0.76 -24.77
N TYR A 47 16.57 1.58 -24.72
CA TYR A 47 16.73 2.64 -23.74
C TYR A 47 17.29 3.89 -24.40
N MET A 48 17.05 5.05 -23.78
CA MET A 48 17.53 6.33 -24.26
C MET A 48 18.66 6.81 -23.35
N VAL A 49 19.82 7.11 -23.92
CA VAL A 49 20.87 7.83 -23.20
C VAL A 49 20.63 9.32 -23.44
N ILE A 50 20.31 10.02 -22.36
CA ILE A 50 20.20 11.50 -22.38
C ILE A 50 21.58 12.05 -22.04
N GLY A 51 22.05 13.04 -22.79
CA GLY A 51 23.37 13.62 -22.54
C GLY A 51 23.52 14.14 -21.11
N GLY A 52 24.73 14.02 -20.55
CA GLY A 52 25.04 14.53 -19.22
C GLY A 52 24.78 16.03 -19.10
N PRO A 53 24.83 16.59 -17.85
CA PRO A 53 24.54 18.00 -17.63
C PRO A 53 25.45 18.87 -18.51
N LYS A 54 24.81 19.69 -19.34
CA LYS A 54 25.54 20.74 -20.09
C LYS A 54 26.04 21.76 -19.07
N PRO A 55 27.25 22.29 -19.22
CA PRO A 55 27.74 23.31 -18.31
C PRO A 55 26.78 24.50 -18.23
N GLU A 56 26.67 25.12 -17.05
CA GLU A 56 25.71 26.20 -16.72
C GLU A 56 25.65 27.36 -17.75
N ASN A 57 26.67 27.50 -18.58
CA ASN A 57 26.81 28.57 -19.58
C ASN A 57 26.71 28.08 -21.03
N TYR A 58 26.08 26.92 -21.27
CA TYR A 58 25.91 26.47 -22.66
C TYR A 58 24.85 27.33 -23.37
N ILE A 59 25.29 28.18 -24.30
CA ILE A 59 24.41 28.88 -25.22
C ILE A 59 24.25 27.98 -26.45
N SER A 60 23.02 27.60 -26.76
CA SER A 60 22.71 26.88 -28.00
C SER A 60 23.09 27.70 -29.23
N PRO A 61 23.56 27.09 -30.33
CA PRO A 61 23.89 27.81 -31.55
C PRO A 61 22.75 28.65 -32.16
N ASP A 62 21.51 28.35 -31.77
CA ASP A 62 20.29 29.04 -32.17
C ASP A 62 19.84 30.15 -31.20
N GLY A 63 20.65 30.45 -30.17
CA GLY A 63 20.38 31.55 -29.21
C GLY A 63 19.21 31.34 -28.29
N MET A 64 18.55 30.19 -28.34
CA MET A 64 17.52 29.85 -27.39
C MET A 64 18.13 29.33 -26.08
N GLN A 65 17.76 29.95 -24.97
CA GLN A 65 18.13 29.50 -23.65
C GLN A 65 17.44 28.15 -23.38
N GLN A 66 18.12 27.06 -23.74
CA GLN A 66 17.60 25.74 -23.39
C GLN A 66 17.67 25.58 -21.86
N ILE A 67 16.53 25.48 -21.25
CA ILE A 67 16.40 25.06 -19.87
C ILE A 67 17.12 23.71 -19.75
N PRO A 68 18.14 23.57 -18.85
CA PRO A 68 18.83 22.30 -18.72
C PRO A 68 17.81 21.20 -18.52
N PRO A 69 17.91 20.07 -19.23
CA PRO A 69 17.02 18.94 -18.96
C PRO A 69 17.16 18.58 -17.49
N PHE A 70 16.04 18.48 -16.82
CA PHE A 70 15.98 17.98 -15.47
C PHE A 70 16.79 16.68 -15.41
N ASP A 71 17.73 16.57 -14.49
CA ASP A 71 18.57 15.38 -14.33
C ASP A 71 17.65 14.25 -13.81
N GLY A 72 16.94 13.65 -14.77
CA GLY A 72 15.82 12.76 -14.50
C GLY A 72 16.28 11.42 -13.96
N MET A 73 16.24 11.25 -12.65
CA MET A 73 16.13 9.91 -12.09
C MET A 73 14.76 9.35 -12.49
N ALA A 74 14.76 8.22 -13.19
CA ALA A 74 13.54 7.52 -13.52
C ALA A 74 12.83 7.11 -12.22
N THR A 75 11.65 7.67 -11.98
CA THR A 75 10.76 7.21 -10.92
C THR A 75 9.96 6.04 -11.48
N ILE A 76 10.13 4.85 -10.92
CA ILE A 76 9.30 3.69 -11.27
C ILE A 76 8.06 3.76 -10.37
N ALA A 77 6.90 3.96 -10.96
CA ALA A 77 5.61 3.84 -10.29
C ALA A 77 4.94 2.54 -10.74
N ALA A 78 4.46 1.76 -9.78
CA ALA A 78 3.57 0.64 -10.08
C ALA A 78 2.15 1.21 -10.26
N ASP A 79 1.75 1.55 -11.48
CA ASP A 79 0.48 2.23 -11.78
C ASP A 79 -0.75 1.50 -11.22
N LEU A 80 -0.67 0.18 -11.08
CA LEU A 80 -1.71 -0.62 -10.44
C LEU A 80 -1.78 -0.45 -8.93
N MET A 81 -0.72 0.05 -8.30
CA MET A 81 -0.62 0.27 -6.84
C MET A 81 -0.87 1.72 -6.44
N ASN A 82 -1.05 2.64 -7.40
CA ASN A 82 -1.38 4.04 -7.13
C ASN A 82 -2.84 4.16 -6.64
N VAL A 83 -3.07 3.74 -5.41
CA VAL A 83 -4.39 3.74 -4.76
C VAL A 83 -4.31 4.56 -3.48
N LEU A 84 -5.30 5.43 -3.28
CA LEU A 84 -5.57 6.11 -2.03
C LEU A 84 -6.96 5.70 -1.53
N TYR A 85 -7.16 5.75 -0.22
CA TYR A 85 -8.44 5.42 0.41
C TYR A 85 -9.19 6.68 0.80
N ALA A 86 -10.45 6.78 0.35
CA ALA A 86 -11.31 7.92 0.63
C ALA A 86 -11.62 8.05 2.12
N GLY A 87 -11.61 9.29 2.62
CA GLY A 87 -11.92 9.59 4.02
C GLY A 87 -10.86 9.15 5.03
N PHE A 88 -9.77 8.54 4.55
CA PHE A 88 -8.66 8.05 5.36
C PHE A 88 -7.40 8.87 5.14
N ASP A 89 -6.53 8.93 6.15
CA ASP A 89 -5.24 9.60 6.07
C ASP A 89 -4.23 8.70 5.36
N ASN A 90 -3.94 9.01 4.10
CA ASN A 90 -2.96 8.28 3.30
C ASN A 90 -1.61 8.99 3.39
N PRO A 91 -0.60 8.41 4.07
CA PRO A 91 0.73 8.99 4.12
C PRO A 91 1.41 8.90 2.76
N ILE A 92 1.98 10.02 2.31
CA ILE A 92 2.74 10.13 1.05
C ILE A 92 4.08 10.78 1.37
N THR A 93 5.14 10.28 0.76
CA THR A 93 6.47 10.89 0.80
C THR A 93 6.83 11.40 -0.59
N ILE A 94 7.20 12.67 -0.68
CA ILE A 94 7.66 13.31 -1.90
C ILE A 94 9.13 13.66 -1.73
N SER A 95 9.96 13.18 -2.63
CA SER A 95 11.37 13.47 -2.67
C SER A 95 11.78 13.86 -4.10
N ILE A 96 12.50 14.97 -4.22
CA ILE A 96 13.03 15.44 -5.49
C ILE A 96 14.55 15.52 -5.35
N PRO A 97 15.33 14.83 -6.19
CA PRO A 97 16.79 14.87 -6.14
C PRO A 97 17.31 16.30 -6.26
N ASN A 98 18.38 16.61 -5.53
CA ASN A 98 19.05 17.91 -5.54
C ASN A 98 18.16 19.11 -5.22
N THR A 99 17.06 18.89 -4.48
CA THR A 99 16.10 19.94 -4.10
C THR A 99 15.89 19.94 -2.61
N SER A 100 15.98 21.11 -1.99
CA SER A 100 15.61 21.24 -0.57
C SER A 100 14.13 20.93 -0.37
N GLN A 101 13.78 20.21 0.69
CA GLN A 101 12.40 19.90 1.00
C GLN A 101 11.53 21.17 1.24
N SER A 102 12.15 22.28 1.64
CA SER A 102 11.47 23.57 1.78
C SER A 102 11.00 24.15 0.43
N ASP A 103 11.66 23.77 -0.65
CA ASP A 103 11.35 24.22 -2.02
C ASP A 103 10.28 23.33 -2.70
N VAL A 104 9.94 22.20 -2.09
CA VAL A 104 8.95 21.26 -2.60
C VAL A 104 7.55 21.70 -2.18
N GLN A 105 6.69 21.92 -3.15
CA GLN A 105 5.28 22.22 -2.96
C GLN A 105 4.45 21.14 -3.66
N ALA A 106 3.37 20.76 -3.02
CA ALA A 106 2.43 19.80 -3.60
C ALA A 106 0.99 20.23 -3.36
N THR A 107 0.15 19.99 -4.36
CA THR A 107 -1.30 20.21 -4.29
C THR A 107 -2.03 18.99 -4.78
N MET A 108 -3.26 18.79 -4.34
CA MET A 108 -4.09 17.66 -4.74
C MET A 108 -5.49 18.15 -5.14
N THR A 109 -6.02 17.56 -6.22
CA THR A 109 -7.44 17.73 -6.59
C THR A 109 -8.27 16.62 -5.98
N GLY A 110 -9.53 16.90 -5.63
CA GLY A 110 -10.48 15.89 -5.14
C GLY A 110 -10.26 15.45 -3.68
N GLY A 111 -9.59 16.29 -2.89
CA GLY A 111 -9.36 16.05 -1.46
C GLY A 111 -8.43 17.08 -0.85
N THR A 112 -7.92 16.80 0.35
CA THR A 112 -6.96 17.65 1.05
C THR A 112 -5.59 17.01 1.09
N LEU A 113 -4.55 17.84 0.96
CA LEU A 113 -3.14 17.44 1.11
C LEU A 113 -2.52 18.31 2.20
N THR A 114 -2.08 17.69 3.28
CA THR A 114 -1.49 18.39 4.43
C THR A 114 -0.01 18.04 4.55
N ALA A 115 0.86 19.05 4.51
CA ALA A 115 2.29 18.87 4.72
C ALA A 115 2.57 18.57 6.20
N ARG A 116 3.49 17.63 6.46
CA ARG A 116 3.98 17.24 7.79
C ARG A 116 5.46 17.57 8.00
N GLY A 117 6.11 18.16 7.00
CA GLY A 117 7.53 18.47 6.99
C GLY A 117 8.39 17.30 6.47
N GLY A 118 9.64 17.60 6.11
CA GLY A 118 10.60 16.59 5.64
C GLY A 118 10.17 15.83 4.38
N GLY A 119 9.32 16.43 3.54
CA GLY A 119 8.77 15.74 2.36
C GLY A 119 7.60 14.80 2.63
N HIS A 120 7.12 14.73 3.88
CA HIS A 120 5.97 13.91 4.25
C HIS A 120 4.67 14.71 4.13
N PHE A 121 3.65 14.09 3.56
CA PHE A 121 2.32 14.64 3.38
C PHE A 121 1.26 13.62 3.77
N ILE A 122 0.10 14.11 4.17
CA ILE A 122 -1.10 13.30 4.35
C ILE A 122 -2.11 13.69 3.27
N ALA A 123 -2.43 12.74 2.41
CA ALA A 123 -3.48 12.90 1.41
C ALA A 123 -4.78 12.30 1.92
N ARG A 124 -5.87 13.08 1.87
CA ARG A 124 -7.22 12.64 2.25
C ARG A 124 -8.20 12.90 1.12
N PRO A 125 -8.32 11.98 0.16
CA PRO A 125 -9.31 12.08 -0.89
C PRO A 125 -10.73 11.93 -0.32
N THR A 126 -11.72 12.57 -0.97
CA THR A 126 -13.08 12.59 -0.44
C THR A 126 -14.00 11.55 -1.07
N THR A 127 -13.86 11.29 -2.37
CA THR A 127 -14.87 10.53 -3.13
C THR A 127 -14.29 9.26 -3.74
N PRO A 128 -14.75 8.07 -3.30
CA PRO A 128 -14.37 6.81 -3.92
C PRO A 128 -14.78 6.76 -5.40
N GLY A 129 -13.95 6.12 -6.24
CA GLY A 129 -14.20 5.99 -7.68
C GLY A 129 -13.71 7.15 -8.52
N ASN A 130 -13.59 8.36 -7.97
CA ASN A 130 -13.05 9.51 -8.67
C ASN A 130 -11.53 9.59 -8.49
N PRO A 131 -10.74 9.55 -9.57
CA PRO A 131 -9.30 9.69 -9.46
C PRO A 131 -8.92 11.10 -8.96
N VAL A 132 -7.85 11.17 -8.19
CA VAL A 132 -7.25 12.42 -7.76
C VAL A 132 -5.92 12.62 -8.45
N THR A 133 -5.53 13.88 -8.66
CA THR A 133 -4.25 14.24 -9.25
C THR A 133 -3.44 15.01 -8.22
N LEU A 134 -2.25 14.51 -7.94
CA LEU A 134 -1.24 15.19 -7.13
C LEU A 134 -0.30 15.94 -8.07
N ARG A 135 -0.20 17.26 -7.89
CA ARG A 135 0.74 18.13 -8.61
C ARG A 135 1.90 18.48 -7.69
N VAL A 136 3.10 18.21 -8.16
CA VAL A 136 4.33 18.49 -7.41
C VAL A 136 5.12 19.55 -8.15
N SER A 137 5.52 20.58 -7.42
CA SER A 137 6.36 21.66 -7.93
C SER A 137 7.59 21.87 -7.03
N ALA A 138 8.65 22.35 -7.63
CA ALA A 138 9.88 22.73 -6.95
C ALA A 138 10.36 24.07 -7.46
N LYS A 139 10.72 24.97 -6.54
CA LYS A 139 11.15 26.35 -6.87
C LYS A 139 10.20 27.06 -7.85
N GLY A 140 8.88 26.87 -7.64
CA GLY A 140 7.84 27.48 -8.47
C GLY A 140 7.61 26.84 -9.84
N ARG A 141 8.30 25.74 -10.18
CA ARG A 141 8.14 25.01 -11.44
C ARG A 141 7.45 23.67 -11.21
N LEU A 142 6.53 23.30 -12.09
CA LEU A 142 5.89 21.99 -12.07
C LEU A 142 6.92 20.91 -12.40
N VAL A 143 7.06 19.93 -11.50
CA VAL A 143 7.96 18.78 -11.64
C VAL A 143 7.21 17.57 -12.20
N GLY A 144 5.96 17.39 -11.77
CA GLY A 144 5.15 16.27 -12.25
C GLY A 144 3.71 16.28 -11.75
N GLU A 145 2.89 15.50 -12.44
CA GLU A 145 1.51 15.21 -12.07
C GLU A 145 1.33 13.70 -11.91
N TYR A 146 0.77 13.27 -10.78
CA TYR A 146 0.61 11.87 -10.43
C TYR A 146 -0.86 11.59 -10.19
N LYS A 147 -1.43 10.62 -10.92
CA LYS A 147 -2.82 10.21 -10.78
C LYS A 147 -2.93 9.02 -9.84
N PHE A 148 -3.85 9.11 -8.90
CA PHE A 148 -4.19 8.04 -7.96
C PHE A 148 -5.66 7.66 -8.12
N ARG A 149 -5.92 6.36 -8.07
CA ARG A 149 -7.27 5.83 -7.96
C ARG A 149 -7.73 5.95 -6.52
N VAL A 150 -8.97 6.33 -6.32
CA VAL A 150 -9.55 6.43 -4.98
C VAL A 150 -10.50 5.27 -4.76
N ARG A 151 -10.30 4.52 -3.69
CA ARG A 151 -11.15 3.40 -3.28
C ARG A 151 -11.76 3.65 -1.92
N LYS A 152 -12.91 3.01 -1.66
CA LYS A 152 -13.43 2.87 -0.29
C LYS A 152 -12.45 1.99 0.49
N LEU A 153 -12.19 2.34 1.74
CA LEU A 153 -11.46 1.46 2.65
C LEU A 153 -12.28 0.18 2.84
N PRO A 154 -11.67 -1.01 2.82
CA PRO A 154 -12.38 -2.25 3.13
C PRO A 154 -13.02 -2.20 4.51
N ASP A 155 -14.13 -2.91 4.70
CA ASP A 155 -14.75 -2.99 6.01
C ASP A 155 -13.86 -3.82 6.95
N PRO A 156 -13.62 -3.37 8.19
CA PRO A 156 -12.78 -4.09 9.13
C PRO A 156 -13.44 -5.39 9.58
N ALA A 157 -12.65 -6.45 9.68
CA ALA A 157 -13.09 -7.73 10.18
C ALA A 157 -12.95 -7.78 11.70
N PRO A 158 -14.02 -8.17 12.46
CA PRO A 158 -13.92 -8.39 13.89
C PRO A 158 -13.15 -9.67 14.19
N TYR A 159 -12.40 -9.67 15.30
CA TYR A 159 -11.66 -10.83 15.78
C TYR A 159 -11.49 -10.84 17.29
N ILE A 160 -11.20 -12.01 17.85
CA ILE A 160 -10.71 -12.19 19.22
C ILE A 160 -9.19 -12.31 19.16
N ALA A 161 -8.48 -11.50 19.94
CA ALA A 161 -7.02 -11.57 20.01
C ALA A 161 -6.59 -12.76 20.87
N MET A 162 -5.59 -13.52 20.39
CA MET A 162 -4.96 -14.65 21.08
C MET A 162 -3.44 -14.51 20.96
N GLY A 163 -2.84 -13.72 21.82
CA GLY A 163 -1.44 -13.34 21.67
C GLY A 163 -1.25 -12.58 20.34
N ALA A 164 -0.45 -13.12 19.45
CA ALA A 164 -0.23 -12.55 18.10
C ALA A 164 -1.32 -12.96 17.08
N ASP A 165 -2.13 -13.97 17.38
CA ASP A 165 -3.12 -14.50 16.45
C ASP A 165 -4.45 -13.76 16.53
N ARG A 166 -5.16 -13.70 15.38
CA ARG A 166 -6.48 -13.08 15.23
C ARG A 166 -7.53 -14.14 14.90
N PHE A 167 -8.31 -14.53 15.88
CA PHE A 167 -9.39 -15.50 15.68
C PHE A 167 -10.64 -14.82 15.13
N LYS A 168 -11.01 -15.12 13.89
CA LYS A 168 -12.15 -14.50 13.18
C LYS A 168 -13.40 -15.37 13.14
N GLY A 169 -13.33 -16.62 13.57
CA GLY A 169 -14.46 -17.53 13.62
C GLY A 169 -14.06 -19.00 13.53
N GLY A 170 -15.01 -19.90 13.82
CA GLY A 170 -14.80 -21.35 13.83
C GLY A 170 -14.79 -21.94 15.22
N SER A 171 -14.11 -23.07 15.40
CA SER A 171 -13.99 -23.74 16.69
C SER A 171 -13.02 -23.04 17.61
N PHE A 172 -13.48 -22.72 18.83
CA PHE A 172 -12.69 -21.98 19.81
C PHE A 172 -12.74 -22.68 21.16
N SER A 173 -11.62 -22.77 21.85
CA SER A 173 -11.61 -23.41 23.17
C SER A 173 -12.30 -22.53 24.22
N LYS A 174 -13.03 -23.14 25.12
CA LYS A 174 -13.71 -22.44 26.24
C LYS A 174 -12.68 -21.68 27.10
N ALA A 175 -11.51 -22.29 27.33
CA ALA A 175 -10.44 -21.64 28.10
C ALA A 175 -9.97 -20.33 27.45
N ASN A 176 -9.72 -20.34 26.14
CA ASN A 176 -9.33 -19.14 25.40
C ASN A 176 -10.45 -18.10 25.37
N LEU A 177 -11.71 -18.54 25.23
CA LEU A 177 -12.88 -17.66 25.26
C LEU A 177 -13.02 -16.95 26.62
N MET A 178 -12.81 -17.66 27.70
CA MET A 178 -12.84 -17.08 29.05
C MET A 178 -11.68 -16.14 29.34
N ALA A 179 -10.52 -16.39 28.74
CA ALA A 179 -9.34 -15.53 28.86
C ALA A 179 -9.44 -14.27 27.98
N ALA A 180 -10.28 -14.31 26.93
CA ALA A 180 -10.42 -13.19 26.02
C ALA A 180 -11.02 -11.96 26.73
N SER A 181 -10.44 -10.79 26.48
CA SER A 181 -10.92 -9.52 27.02
C SER A 181 -12.15 -8.99 26.29
N GLY A 182 -12.23 -9.21 24.98
CA GLY A 182 -13.28 -8.65 24.14
C GLY A 182 -13.03 -8.86 22.65
N ILE A 183 -13.59 -7.95 21.86
CA ILE A 183 -13.54 -7.96 20.39
C ILE A 183 -12.66 -6.83 19.92
N HIS A 184 -11.83 -7.11 18.94
CA HIS A 184 -11.05 -6.17 18.19
C HIS A 184 -11.55 -6.15 16.74
N ALA A 185 -11.20 -5.12 15.98
CA ALA A 185 -11.48 -5.05 14.56
C ALA A 185 -10.28 -4.48 13.82
N ALA A 186 -9.97 -5.03 12.66
CA ALA A 186 -8.89 -4.55 11.81
C ALA A 186 -9.15 -4.88 10.34
N ILE A 187 -8.57 -4.10 9.46
CA ILE A 187 -8.31 -4.50 8.09
C ILE A 187 -6.96 -5.21 8.12
N ASP A 188 -6.95 -6.47 7.73
CA ASP A 188 -5.74 -7.31 7.68
C ASP A 188 -5.83 -8.25 6.47
N ASP A 189 -5.98 -7.66 5.29
CA ASP A 189 -6.14 -8.37 4.01
C ASP A 189 -4.79 -8.80 3.37
N GLY A 190 -3.70 -8.65 4.11
CA GLY A 190 -2.32 -8.93 3.66
C GLY A 190 -1.66 -7.73 2.97
N LEU A 191 -2.40 -6.67 2.66
CA LEU A 191 -1.88 -5.40 2.11
C LEU A 191 -1.97 -4.27 3.12
N LEU A 192 -3.02 -4.29 3.93
CA LEU A 192 -3.28 -3.29 4.97
C LEU A 192 -3.36 -3.98 6.33
N ASP A 193 -2.78 -3.36 7.34
CA ASP A 193 -2.95 -3.72 8.74
C ASP A 193 -3.36 -2.47 9.51
N ILE A 194 -4.67 -2.20 9.50
CA ILE A 194 -5.25 -1.00 10.10
C ILE A 194 -6.17 -1.43 11.24
N PRO A 195 -5.81 -1.15 12.50
CA PRO A 195 -6.67 -1.41 13.66
C PRO A 195 -7.79 -0.38 13.74
N PHE A 196 -8.95 -0.82 14.21
CA PHE A 196 -10.11 0.01 14.48
C PHE A 196 -10.55 -0.14 15.93
N GLN A 197 -11.09 0.92 16.50
CA GLN A 197 -11.64 0.88 17.84
C GLN A 197 -13.09 0.39 17.77
N VAL A 198 -13.39 -0.75 18.41
CA VAL A 198 -14.75 -1.24 18.56
C VAL A 198 -15.47 -0.41 19.62
N THR A 199 -16.58 0.21 19.23
CA THR A 199 -17.43 1.04 20.09
C THR A 199 -18.62 0.31 20.68
N SER A 200 -19.12 -0.72 20.00
CA SER A 200 -20.16 -1.61 20.50
C SER A 200 -20.21 -2.92 19.73
N PHE A 201 -20.79 -3.95 20.32
CA PHE A 201 -21.10 -5.21 19.67
C PHE A 201 -22.19 -5.98 20.44
N GLN A 202 -22.70 -7.05 19.84
CA GLN A 202 -23.61 -7.98 20.48
C GLN A 202 -23.05 -9.40 20.41
N THR A 203 -23.31 -10.18 21.48
CA THR A 203 -23.20 -11.64 21.44
C THR A 203 -24.60 -12.24 21.45
N VAL A 204 -24.84 -13.21 20.59
CA VAL A 204 -26.12 -13.90 20.51
C VAL A 204 -25.94 -15.36 20.96
N PHE A 205 -26.53 -15.71 22.06
CA PHE A 205 -26.60 -17.07 22.58
C PHE A 205 -27.94 -17.69 22.22
N PHE A 206 -28.10 -18.98 22.50
CA PHE A 206 -29.37 -19.69 22.29
C PHE A 206 -29.75 -20.41 23.58
N ASP A 207 -30.98 -20.21 23.98
CA ASP A 207 -31.56 -20.95 25.12
C ASP A 207 -31.81 -22.44 24.78
N ASN A 208 -32.36 -23.19 25.73
CA ASN A 208 -32.65 -24.62 25.55
C ASN A 208 -33.78 -24.89 24.55
N MET A 209 -34.60 -23.87 24.25
CA MET A 209 -35.64 -23.94 23.24
C MET A 209 -35.17 -23.49 21.86
N GLY A 210 -33.93 -22.99 21.74
CA GLY A 210 -33.34 -22.47 20.50
C GLY A 210 -33.66 -21.01 20.23
N ASN A 211 -34.26 -20.28 21.19
CA ASN A 211 -34.49 -18.84 21.01
C ASN A 211 -33.18 -18.06 21.15
N ALA A 212 -33.05 -17.03 20.34
CA ALA A 212 -31.88 -16.13 20.39
C ALA A 212 -31.95 -15.21 21.62
N VAL A 213 -30.84 -15.16 22.35
CA VAL A 213 -30.65 -14.30 23.53
C VAL A 213 -29.50 -13.32 23.23
N PRO A 214 -29.78 -12.12 22.71
CA PRO A 214 -28.77 -11.14 22.45
C PRO A 214 -28.33 -10.42 23.72
N LEU A 215 -27.02 -10.23 23.88
CA LEU A 215 -26.41 -9.41 24.93
C LEU A 215 -25.50 -8.38 24.32
N SER A 216 -25.77 -7.11 24.61
CA SER A 216 -25.00 -5.99 24.07
C SER A 216 -23.81 -5.64 24.97
N SER A 217 -22.76 -5.14 24.34
CA SER A 217 -21.64 -4.48 25.00
C SER A 217 -21.46 -3.06 24.42
N ASN A 218 -21.28 -2.09 25.28
CA ASN A 218 -20.88 -0.73 24.95
C ASN A 218 -19.35 -0.65 25.11
N GLY A 219 -18.63 -0.70 23.99
CA GLY A 219 -17.18 -0.80 23.92
C GLY A 219 -16.72 -2.16 23.40
N SER A 220 -15.40 -2.37 23.44
CA SER A 220 -14.75 -3.56 22.90
C SER A 220 -14.74 -4.78 23.84
N HIS A 221 -15.02 -4.59 25.13
CA HIS A 221 -14.87 -5.63 26.15
C HIS A 221 -16.14 -6.45 26.36
N PHE A 222 -15.97 -7.75 26.66
CA PHE A 222 -17.06 -8.61 27.09
C PHE A 222 -17.61 -8.17 28.45
N THR A 223 -18.92 -8.04 28.55
CA THR A 223 -19.62 -7.74 29.81
C THR A 223 -19.60 -8.95 30.77
N ALA A 224 -19.88 -8.71 32.06
CA ALA A 224 -20.00 -9.77 33.03
C ALA A 224 -21.11 -10.80 32.65
N GLN A 225 -22.22 -10.32 32.08
CA GLN A 225 -23.31 -11.19 31.60
C GLN A 225 -22.86 -12.06 30.41
N GLN A 226 -22.13 -11.53 29.46
CA GLN A 226 -21.58 -12.30 28.35
C GLN A 226 -20.58 -13.35 28.83
N LYS A 227 -19.68 -12.99 29.77
CA LYS A 227 -18.74 -13.94 30.38
C LYS A 227 -19.44 -15.05 31.17
N GLU A 228 -20.56 -14.75 31.83
CA GLU A 228 -21.35 -15.74 32.51
C GLU A 228 -21.99 -16.75 31.52
N GLN A 229 -22.52 -16.26 30.39
CA GLN A 229 -22.99 -17.15 29.32
C GLN A 229 -21.89 -18.04 28.78
N PHE A 230 -20.65 -17.51 28.60
CA PHE A 230 -19.51 -18.33 28.18
C PHE A 230 -19.20 -19.46 29.18
N ARG A 231 -19.35 -19.22 30.50
CA ARG A 231 -19.18 -20.27 31.53
C ARG A 231 -20.19 -21.41 31.38
N HIS A 232 -21.42 -21.10 30.96
CA HIS A 232 -22.49 -22.07 30.79
C HIS A 232 -22.51 -22.76 29.42
N LEU A 233 -21.67 -22.29 28.45
CA LEU A 233 -21.59 -22.96 27.16
C LEU A 233 -21.11 -24.40 27.29
N SER A 234 -21.93 -25.33 26.82
CA SER A 234 -21.59 -26.74 26.67
C SER A 234 -20.72 -26.93 25.41
N ARG A 235 -20.04 -28.08 25.30
CA ARG A 235 -19.25 -28.47 24.13
C ARG A 235 -20.14 -28.44 22.88
N ASN A 236 -19.58 -27.93 21.78
CA ASN A 236 -20.22 -27.80 20.46
C ASN A 236 -21.44 -26.86 20.41
N ARG A 237 -21.72 -26.08 21.45
CA ARG A 237 -22.71 -25.00 21.36
C ARG A 237 -22.15 -23.82 20.59
N ARG A 238 -23.01 -23.20 19.77
CA ARG A 238 -22.68 -22.03 18.97
C ARG A 238 -23.16 -20.77 19.67
N PHE A 239 -22.41 -19.70 19.50
CA PHE A 239 -22.85 -18.34 19.74
C PHE A 239 -22.33 -17.48 18.60
N TYR A 240 -22.91 -16.32 18.42
CA TYR A 240 -22.48 -15.39 17.36
C TYR A 240 -22.07 -14.05 17.97
N ILE A 241 -21.14 -13.39 17.30
CA ILE A 241 -20.79 -12.00 17.55
C ILE A 241 -21.33 -11.23 16.35
N THR A 242 -22.20 -10.25 16.63
CA THR A 242 -22.95 -9.51 15.63
C THR A 242 -22.94 -8.01 15.94
N ASN A 243 -23.38 -7.20 14.98
CA ASN A 243 -23.55 -5.76 15.15
C ASN A 243 -22.30 -5.09 15.74
N VAL A 244 -21.13 -5.47 15.22
CA VAL A 244 -19.86 -4.85 15.62
C VAL A 244 -19.77 -3.49 14.96
N VAL A 245 -19.70 -2.44 15.78
CA VAL A 245 -19.55 -1.05 15.34
C VAL A 245 -18.14 -0.57 15.69
N VAL A 246 -17.48 0.04 14.73
CA VAL A 246 -16.13 0.59 14.86
C VAL A 246 -16.12 2.09 14.60
#